data_20dee0562a5c0cad131f6acd769f50f1
#
_entry.id   20dee0562a5c0cad131f6acd769f50f1
#
_cell.length_a   1.000
_cell.length_b   1.000
_cell.length_c   1.000
_cell.angle_alpha   90.00
_cell.angle_beta   90.00
_cell.angle_gamma   90.00
#
_symmetry.space_group_name_H-M   'P 1'
#
loop_
_entity.id
_entity.type
_entity.pdbx_description
1 polymer ?
#
loop_
_entity_poly.entity_id
_entity_poly.type
_entity_poly.pdbx_seq_one_letter_code
_entity_poly.pdbx_strand_id
1 'polypeptide(L)'
;RGLGDVYKRQIYNAACEPYLQQLCRMLNRMGAKISGIASNLLTIEGVEELHGTQHTVLPDMIEVGSFIGMAAMTKSEITIKNVSYENLGIIPESFRRLGIKLEQRGDDIYVPAQETYEIESFIDGSIMTIADAPWPGLTPDLLSVMLVVATQAKGSVLIHQKMFESRLFFVDKLIDMGAQIILCDPHRAVVIGHNHGFKLRGARLTSPDIRAGIALLIAAMSAEGTSTISNIEQIDRGYQNIEGRLNAIGARITRI
;
A
#
# COMPACT_ATOMS: atom_id res chain seq x y z
N ARG A 1 5.96 -20.99 20.32
CA ARG A 1 6.91 -21.93 20.97
C ARG A 1 8.30 -21.49 20.59
N GLY A 2 9.15 -21.31 21.63
CA GLY A 2 10.37 -20.55 21.52
C GLY A 2 11.42 -21.11 20.57
N LEU A 3 12.33 -20.23 20.21
CA LEU A 3 13.57 -20.51 19.48
C LEU A 3 14.56 -21.42 20.24
N GLY A 4 14.21 -21.82 21.46
CA GLY A 4 14.95 -22.79 22.29
C GLY A 4 14.75 -24.25 21.93
N ASP A 5 14.28 -24.55 20.70
CA ASP A 5 14.15 -25.93 20.24
C ASP A 5 15.45 -26.33 19.53
N VAL A 6 16.11 -27.36 20.03
CA VAL A 6 17.40 -27.89 19.54
C VAL A 6 17.30 -28.47 18.10
N TYR A 7 16.10 -28.47 17.52
CA TYR A 7 15.84 -29.06 16.22
C TYR A 7 15.91 -28.08 15.09
N LYS A 8 16.34 -28.54 13.94
CA LYS A 8 16.31 -27.84 12.67
C LYS A 8 14.89 -27.83 12.11
N ARG A 9 14.39 -26.64 11.79
CA ARG A 9 13.08 -26.44 11.14
C ARG A 9 13.22 -25.78 9.79
N GLN A 10 12.36 -26.14 8.87
CA GLN A 10 12.26 -25.49 7.57
C GLN A 10 10.85 -24.96 7.36
N ILE A 11 10.76 -23.74 6.84
CA ILE A 11 9.51 -23.12 6.42
C ILE A 11 9.56 -23.00 4.91
N TYR A 12 8.74 -23.81 4.25
CA TYR A 12 8.56 -23.79 2.79
C TYR A 12 7.52 -22.74 2.42
N ASN A 13 7.68 -22.13 1.25
CA ASN A 13 6.85 -21.06 0.76
C ASN A 13 6.74 -19.92 1.79
N ALA A 14 7.86 -19.60 2.42
CA ALA A 14 7.96 -18.54 3.39
C ALA A 14 7.77 -17.18 2.70
N ALA A 15 7.10 -16.27 3.37
CA ALA A 15 7.08 -14.87 2.98
C ALA A 15 8.51 -14.30 3.01
N CYS A 16 8.85 -13.46 2.05
CA CYS A 16 10.21 -12.92 1.91
C CYS A 16 10.26 -11.40 1.70
N GLU A 17 9.21 -10.70 2.11
CA GLU A 17 9.15 -9.24 2.10
C GLU A 17 10.23 -8.61 3.00
N PRO A 18 10.65 -7.38 2.75
CA PRO A 18 11.71 -6.70 3.50
C PRO A 18 11.53 -6.71 5.02
N TYR A 19 10.29 -6.58 5.52
CA TYR A 19 10.01 -6.63 6.96
C TYR A 19 10.23 -8.04 7.57
N LEU A 20 9.98 -9.12 6.80
CA LEU A 20 10.32 -10.48 7.21
C LEU A 20 11.82 -10.71 7.21
N GLN A 21 12.51 -10.23 6.16
CA GLN A 21 13.97 -10.28 6.09
C GLN A 21 14.60 -9.54 7.27
N GLN A 22 14.07 -8.36 7.59
CA GLN A 22 14.49 -7.55 8.72
C GLN A 22 14.33 -8.30 10.04
N LEU A 23 13.18 -8.93 10.28
CA LEU A 23 12.93 -9.74 11.46
C LEU A 23 13.96 -10.88 11.58
N CYS A 24 14.19 -11.62 10.50
CA CYS A 24 15.18 -12.72 10.50
C CYS A 24 16.61 -12.20 10.78
N ARG A 25 16.98 -11.07 10.19
CA ARG A 25 18.31 -10.45 10.43
C ARG A 25 18.44 -9.94 11.87
N MET A 26 17.38 -9.37 12.43
CA MET A 26 17.35 -8.95 13.83
C MET A 26 17.53 -10.15 14.76
N LEU A 27 16.78 -11.22 14.55
CA LEU A 27 16.88 -12.44 15.33
C LEU A 27 18.28 -13.07 15.23
N ASN A 28 18.89 -13.09 14.05
CA ASN A 28 20.27 -13.57 13.88
C ASN A 28 21.28 -12.73 14.67
N ARG A 29 21.10 -11.39 14.76
CA ARG A 29 21.91 -10.55 15.65
C ARG A 29 21.68 -10.84 17.12
N MET A 30 20.53 -11.38 17.48
CA MET A 30 20.22 -11.83 18.84
C MET A 30 20.75 -13.24 19.15
N GLY A 31 21.42 -13.90 18.21
CA GLY A 31 21.99 -15.23 18.39
C GLY A 31 21.21 -16.36 17.71
N ALA A 32 20.09 -16.09 17.04
CA ALA A 32 19.39 -17.10 16.24
C ALA A 32 20.23 -17.55 15.03
N LYS A 33 19.92 -18.74 14.52
CA LYS A 33 20.56 -19.31 13.33
C LYS A 33 19.52 -19.52 12.23
N ILE A 34 19.23 -18.43 11.50
CA ILE A 34 18.25 -18.43 10.40
C ILE A 34 19.02 -18.23 9.09
N SER A 35 18.85 -19.13 8.15
CA SER A 35 19.40 -19.06 6.79
C SER A 35 18.28 -19.10 5.74
N GLY A 36 18.62 -18.78 4.48
CA GLY A 36 17.63 -18.63 3.40
C GLY A 36 16.84 -17.31 3.45
N ILE A 37 17.33 -16.31 4.19
CA ILE A 37 16.71 -14.98 4.26
C ILE A 37 16.63 -14.37 2.86
N ALA A 38 15.49 -13.76 2.54
CA ALA A 38 15.14 -13.25 1.21
C ALA A 38 14.79 -14.35 0.18
N SER A 39 14.61 -15.59 0.62
CA SER A 39 14.08 -16.66 -0.22
C SER A 39 12.78 -17.23 0.36
N ASN A 40 12.10 -18.03 -0.43
CA ASN A 40 10.87 -18.71 0.00
C ASN A 40 11.11 -19.99 0.81
N LEU A 41 12.37 -20.27 1.19
CA LEU A 41 12.73 -21.40 2.05
C LEU A 41 13.62 -20.90 3.19
N LEU A 42 13.06 -20.80 4.38
CA LEU A 42 13.81 -20.49 5.58
C LEU A 42 14.21 -21.77 6.30
N THR A 43 15.46 -21.82 6.76
CA THR A 43 15.96 -22.86 7.65
C THR A 43 16.33 -22.21 8.99
N ILE A 44 15.78 -22.75 10.07
CA ILE A 44 15.98 -22.27 11.43
C ILE A 44 16.61 -23.40 12.22
N GLU A 45 17.81 -23.18 12.74
CA GLU A 45 18.46 -24.09 13.68
C GLU A 45 18.19 -23.58 15.08
N GLY A 46 17.72 -24.46 15.96
CA GLY A 46 17.43 -24.12 17.35
C GLY A 46 18.68 -23.67 18.11
N VAL A 47 18.49 -22.78 19.04
CA VAL A 47 19.52 -22.28 19.96
C VAL A 47 18.99 -22.31 21.38
N GLU A 48 19.88 -22.39 22.37
CA GLU A 48 19.48 -22.46 23.78
C GLU A 48 18.90 -21.15 24.27
N GLU A 49 19.48 -20.00 23.84
CA GLU A 49 19.07 -18.68 24.27
C GLU A 49 19.28 -17.62 23.19
N LEU A 50 18.57 -16.51 23.32
CA LEU A 50 18.77 -15.29 22.56
C LEU A 50 19.19 -14.16 23.49
N HIS A 51 20.04 -13.27 23.02
CA HIS A 51 20.48 -12.07 23.73
C HIS A 51 19.89 -10.80 23.12
N GLY A 52 20.04 -9.67 23.83
CA GLY A 52 19.60 -8.37 23.33
C GLY A 52 20.43 -7.87 22.16
N THR A 53 19.84 -7.02 21.32
CA THR A 53 20.52 -6.37 20.19
C THR A 53 19.99 -4.95 19.98
N GLN A 54 20.78 -4.13 19.28
CA GLN A 54 20.32 -2.86 18.74
C GLN A 54 19.87 -3.07 17.30
N HIS A 55 18.70 -2.55 16.97
CA HIS A 55 18.14 -2.70 15.63
C HIS A 55 17.29 -1.48 15.26
N THR A 56 17.50 -0.94 14.07
CA THR A 56 16.66 0.12 13.49
C THR A 56 15.62 -0.53 12.60
N VAL A 57 14.36 -0.24 12.86
CA VAL A 57 13.22 -0.76 12.08
C VAL A 57 13.16 -0.03 10.74
N LEU A 58 12.88 -0.76 9.66
CA LEU A 58 12.65 -0.19 8.33
C LEU A 58 11.37 0.67 8.33
N PRO A 59 11.33 1.73 7.52
CA PRO A 59 10.08 2.46 7.26
C PRO A 59 9.02 1.52 6.66
N ASP A 60 7.76 1.82 6.94
CA ASP A 60 6.64 1.05 6.40
C ASP A 60 6.42 1.37 4.91
N MET A 61 6.77 0.44 4.03
CA MET A 61 6.59 0.59 2.59
C MET A 61 5.12 0.77 2.18
N ILE A 62 4.17 0.29 2.98
CA ILE A 62 2.74 0.45 2.71
C ILE A 62 2.32 1.88 3.00
N GLU A 63 2.82 2.46 4.09
CA GLU A 63 2.59 3.87 4.39
C GLU A 63 3.19 4.76 3.31
N VAL A 64 4.43 4.47 2.85
CA VAL A 64 5.05 5.20 1.73
C VAL A 64 4.15 5.19 0.49
N GLY A 65 3.67 4.01 0.07
CA GLY A 65 2.75 3.88 -1.07
C GLY A 65 1.43 4.62 -0.86
N SER A 66 0.90 4.62 0.36
CA SER A 66 -0.32 5.36 0.69
C SER A 66 -0.16 6.87 0.56
N PHE A 67 0.97 7.42 0.99
CA PHE A 67 1.27 8.86 0.81
C PHE A 67 1.52 9.23 -0.65
N ILE A 68 2.13 8.35 -1.45
CA ILE A 68 2.24 8.55 -2.91
C ILE A 68 0.83 8.66 -3.52
N GLY A 69 -0.05 7.71 -3.22
CA GLY A 69 -1.43 7.72 -3.72
C GLY A 69 -2.21 8.93 -3.26
N MET A 70 -2.02 9.36 -2.02
CA MET A 70 -2.67 10.54 -1.44
C MET A 70 -2.25 11.82 -2.18
N ALA A 71 -0.96 12.02 -2.42
CA ALA A 71 -0.45 13.18 -3.16
C ALA A 71 -1.05 13.24 -4.57
N ALA A 72 -1.10 12.11 -5.28
CA ALA A 72 -1.70 12.02 -6.62
C ALA A 72 -3.19 12.40 -6.60
N MET A 73 -3.96 11.83 -5.69
CA MET A 73 -5.40 12.08 -5.59
C MET A 73 -5.76 13.51 -5.21
N THR A 74 -4.95 14.14 -4.35
CA THR A 74 -5.16 15.51 -3.87
C THR A 74 -4.46 16.57 -4.74
N LYS A 75 -3.79 16.15 -5.83
CA LYS A 75 -2.97 17.03 -6.70
C LYS A 75 -1.93 17.83 -5.94
N SER A 76 -1.39 17.25 -4.89
CA SER A 76 -0.43 17.91 -4.00
C SER A 76 0.99 17.46 -4.30
N GLU A 77 1.97 18.29 -3.96
CA GLU A 77 3.36 17.86 -3.91
C GLU A 77 3.74 17.41 -2.50
N ILE A 78 4.58 16.39 -2.40
CA ILE A 78 5.07 15.88 -1.12
C ILE A 78 6.47 15.31 -1.28
N THR A 79 7.30 15.48 -0.24
CA THR A 79 8.54 14.72 -0.08
C THR A 79 8.39 13.73 1.07
N ILE A 80 8.47 12.45 0.76
CA ILE A 80 8.44 11.35 1.74
C ILE A 80 9.89 11.02 2.06
N LYS A 81 10.30 11.26 3.31
CA LYS A 81 11.70 11.15 3.72
C LYS A 81 12.04 9.78 4.26
N ASN A 82 13.31 9.35 4.05
CA ASN A 82 13.88 8.13 4.61
C ASN A 82 13.02 6.90 4.30
N VAL A 83 12.67 6.70 3.04
CA VAL A 83 11.75 5.64 2.61
C VAL A 83 12.40 4.26 2.53
N SER A 84 13.72 4.18 2.71
CA SER A 84 14.50 2.96 2.41
C SER A 84 14.24 2.45 0.99
N TYR A 85 14.54 3.30 0.01
CA TYR A 85 14.13 3.14 -1.39
C TYR A 85 14.47 1.76 -1.96
N GLU A 86 15.62 1.20 -1.60
CA GLU A 86 16.06 -0.14 -2.01
C GLU A 86 15.11 -1.28 -1.56
N ASN A 87 14.33 -1.04 -0.50
CA ASN A 87 13.37 -1.99 0.07
C ASN A 87 11.92 -1.78 -0.40
N LEU A 88 11.66 -0.83 -1.30
CA LEU A 88 10.32 -0.59 -1.85
C LEU A 88 9.94 -1.56 -2.99
N GLY A 89 10.91 -2.26 -3.57
CA GLY A 89 10.68 -3.19 -4.66
C GLY A 89 9.97 -2.53 -5.84
N ILE A 90 8.87 -3.15 -6.31
CA ILE A 90 8.12 -2.70 -7.50
C ILE A 90 7.14 -1.54 -7.19
N ILE A 91 7.00 -1.11 -5.93
CA ILE A 91 6.00 -0.09 -5.54
C ILE A 91 6.13 1.20 -6.35
N PRO A 92 7.30 1.86 -6.46
CA PRO A 92 7.42 3.08 -7.24
C PRO A 92 7.04 2.89 -8.70
N GLU A 93 7.46 1.78 -9.30
CA GLU A 93 7.17 1.46 -10.70
C GLU A 93 5.67 1.24 -10.93
N SER A 94 4.99 0.58 -10.00
CA SER A 94 3.55 0.35 -10.09
C SER A 94 2.76 1.67 -10.09
N PHE A 95 3.20 2.68 -9.32
CA PHE A 95 2.62 4.02 -9.38
C PHE A 95 2.96 4.76 -10.67
N ARG A 96 4.20 4.63 -11.20
CA ARG A 96 4.57 5.21 -12.50
C ARG A 96 3.69 4.68 -13.62
N ARG A 97 3.37 3.41 -13.60
CA ARG A 97 2.45 2.79 -14.57
C ARG A 97 1.02 3.34 -14.52
N LEU A 98 0.61 3.88 -13.37
CA LEU A 98 -0.63 4.67 -13.25
C LEU A 98 -0.47 6.12 -13.74
N GLY A 99 0.74 6.52 -14.17
CA GLY A 99 1.05 7.86 -14.63
C GLY A 99 1.55 8.81 -13.55
N ILE A 100 1.81 8.32 -12.34
CA ILE A 100 2.30 9.14 -11.23
C ILE A 100 3.80 9.38 -11.41
N LYS A 101 4.20 10.65 -11.46
CA LYS A 101 5.62 11.05 -11.50
C LYS A 101 6.23 10.91 -10.11
N LEU A 102 7.35 10.23 -10.05
CA LEU A 102 8.13 10.02 -8.84
C LEU A 102 9.60 10.31 -9.11
N GLU A 103 10.19 11.14 -8.28
CA GLU A 103 11.63 11.45 -8.31
C GLU A 103 12.29 10.87 -7.06
N GLN A 104 13.29 10.02 -7.27
CA GLN A 104 14.14 9.59 -6.17
C GLN A 104 15.16 10.68 -5.86
N ARG A 105 15.24 11.12 -4.61
CA ARG A 105 16.19 12.12 -4.10
C ARG A 105 16.99 11.53 -2.94
N GLY A 106 18.03 10.78 -3.25
CA GLY A 106 18.73 9.97 -2.26
C GLY A 106 17.85 8.84 -1.73
N ASP A 107 17.60 8.82 -0.43
CA ASP A 107 16.65 7.87 0.20
C ASP A 107 15.22 8.45 0.36
N ASP A 108 14.95 9.59 -0.24
CA ASP A 108 13.64 10.23 -0.24
C ASP A 108 12.92 10.02 -1.57
N ILE A 109 11.58 10.08 -1.54
CA ILE A 109 10.72 10.17 -2.75
C ILE A 109 10.05 11.53 -2.77
N TYR A 110 10.23 12.25 -3.87
CA TYR A 110 9.46 13.44 -4.19
C TYR A 110 8.36 13.10 -5.18
N VAL A 111 7.13 13.44 -4.84
CA VAL A 111 5.96 13.35 -5.69
C VAL A 111 5.58 14.77 -6.08
N PRO A 112 5.79 15.20 -7.34
CA PRO A 112 5.38 16.54 -7.78
C PRO A 112 3.85 16.63 -7.89
N ALA A 113 3.31 17.82 -7.72
CA ALA A 113 1.91 18.09 -8.02
C ALA A 113 1.62 17.79 -9.49
N GLN A 114 0.54 17.06 -9.76
CA GLN A 114 0.08 16.72 -11.10
C GLN A 114 -1.41 17.04 -11.25
N GLU A 115 -1.76 17.85 -12.25
CA GLU A 115 -3.17 18.12 -12.55
C GLU A 115 -3.88 16.89 -13.14
N THR A 116 -3.15 16.10 -13.93
CA THR A 116 -3.63 14.88 -14.56
C THR A 116 -2.51 13.85 -14.62
N TYR A 117 -2.89 12.59 -14.66
CA TYR A 117 -1.98 11.46 -14.89
C TYR A 117 -2.67 10.40 -15.73
N GLU A 118 -1.93 9.73 -16.59
CA GLU A 118 -2.44 8.80 -17.59
C GLU A 118 -1.89 7.40 -17.37
N ILE A 119 -2.78 6.43 -17.32
CA ILE A 119 -2.43 5.02 -17.17
C ILE A 119 -1.67 4.56 -18.43
N GLU A 120 -0.54 3.92 -18.23
CA GLU A 120 0.21 3.28 -19.29
C GLU A 120 -0.65 2.27 -20.06
N SER A 121 -0.53 2.25 -21.37
CA SER A 121 -1.14 1.21 -22.21
C SER A 121 -0.09 0.17 -22.58
N PHE A 122 -0.49 -1.09 -22.72
CA PHE A 122 0.39 -2.08 -23.34
C PHE A 122 0.61 -1.74 -24.83
N ILE A 123 1.74 -2.22 -25.38
CA ILE A 123 2.13 -1.96 -26.78
C ILE A 123 1.04 -2.38 -27.78
N ASP A 124 0.29 -3.42 -27.47
CA ASP A 124 -0.84 -3.93 -28.27
C ASP A 124 -2.16 -3.18 -28.04
N GLY A 125 -2.15 -2.13 -27.20
CA GLY A 125 -3.34 -1.36 -26.83
C GLY A 125 -4.27 -2.05 -25.83
N SER A 126 -3.91 -3.21 -25.29
CA SER A 126 -4.72 -3.89 -24.28
C SER A 126 -4.75 -3.12 -22.97
N ILE A 127 -5.82 -3.34 -22.19
CA ILE A 127 -6.01 -2.69 -20.88
C ILE A 127 -4.94 -3.20 -19.90
N MET A 128 -4.25 -2.25 -19.24
CA MET A 128 -3.28 -2.57 -18.21
C MET A 128 -3.91 -3.38 -17.09
N THR A 129 -3.17 -4.35 -16.60
CA THR A 129 -3.52 -5.09 -15.39
C THR A 129 -2.52 -4.80 -14.28
N ILE A 130 -3.01 -4.40 -13.11
CA ILE A 130 -2.25 -4.33 -11.86
C ILE A 130 -2.73 -5.49 -10.99
N ALA A 131 -1.81 -6.39 -10.66
CA ALA A 131 -2.10 -7.57 -9.86
C ALA A 131 -1.10 -7.69 -8.71
N ASP A 132 -1.59 -8.16 -7.56
CA ASP A 132 -0.71 -8.54 -6.47
C ASP A 132 0.01 -9.87 -6.75
N ALA A 133 1.15 -10.03 -6.12
CA ALA A 133 1.94 -11.25 -6.17
C ALA A 133 2.88 -11.32 -4.95
N PRO A 134 3.34 -12.53 -4.56
CA PRO A 134 4.39 -12.68 -3.56
C PRO A 134 5.62 -11.83 -3.91
N TRP A 135 6.30 -11.33 -2.88
CA TRP A 135 7.52 -10.54 -3.07
C TRP A 135 8.55 -11.27 -3.97
N PRO A 136 9.20 -10.60 -4.93
CA PRO A 136 9.24 -9.15 -5.13
C PRO A 136 8.11 -8.55 -6.01
N GLY A 137 7.00 -9.27 -6.16
CA GLY A 137 5.80 -8.73 -6.79
C GLY A 137 5.12 -7.65 -5.95
N LEU A 138 4.03 -7.09 -6.48
CA LEU A 138 3.28 -6.03 -5.82
C LEU A 138 2.56 -6.58 -4.59
N THR A 139 2.78 -5.93 -3.45
CA THR A 139 2.08 -6.28 -2.23
C THR A 139 0.56 -6.09 -2.35
N PRO A 140 -0.25 -7.06 -1.88
CA PRO A 140 -1.72 -6.94 -1.90
C PRO A 140 -2.23 -5.76 -1.08
N ASP A 141 -1.45 -5.29 -0.12
CA ASP A 141 -1.83 -4.23 0.81
C ASP A 141 -1.93 -2.84 0.14
N LEU A 142 -1.33 -2.64 -1.03
CA LEU A 142 -1.42 -1.39 -1.79
C LEU A 142 -2.44 -1.42 -2.93
N LEU A 143 -3.03 -2.57 -3.25
CA LEU A 143 -4.02 -2.66 -4.34
C LEU A 143 -5.22 -1.74 -4.12
N SER A 144 -5.71 -1.62 -2.88
CA SER A 144 -6.83 -0.72 -2.54
C SER A 144 -6.47 0.74 -2.80
N VAL A 145 -5.25 1.16 -2.47
CA VAL A 145 -4.75 2.52 -2.74
C VAL A 145 -4.63 2.75 -4.25
N MET A 146 -4.03 1.80 -4.98
CA MET A 146 -3.89 1.91 -6.44
C MET A 146 -5.24 1.95 -7.16
N LEU A 147 -6.22 1.19 -6.68
CA LEU A 147 -7.58 1.23 -7.19
C LEU A 147 -8.19 2.62 -7.03
N VAL A 148 -8.06 3.23 -5.86
CA VAL A 148 -8.54 4.61 -5.62
C VAL A 148 -7.82 5.60 -6.52
N VAL A 149 -6.49 5.54 -6.63
CA VAL A 149 -5.70 6.41 -7.50
C VAL A 149 -6.17 6.29 -8.96
N ALA A 150 -6.43 5.07 -9.43
CA ALA A 150 -6.91 4.82 -10.78
C ALA A 150 -8.26 5.50 -11.08
N THR A 151 -9.11 5.75 -10.08
CA THR A 151 -10.41 6.43 -10.30
C THR A 151 -10.29 7.83 -10.88
N GLN A 152 -9.15 8.50 -10.66
CA GLN A 152 -8.89 9.85 -11.14
C GLN A 152 -7.85 9.91 -12.26
N ALA A 153 -7.28 8.79 -12.67
CA ALA A 153 -6.37 8.70 -13.81
C ALA A 153 -7.11 8.91 -15.14
N LYS A 154 -6.38 9.20 -16.21
CA LYS A 154 -6.88 9.08 -17.58
C LYS A 154 -6.64 7.65 -18.07
N GLY A 155 -7.69 6.96 -18.51
CA GLY A 155 -7.62 5.58 -19.01
C GLY A 155 -8.35 4.58 -18.12
N SER A 156 -8.11 3.30 -18.38
CA SER A 156 -8.73 2.20 -17.65
C SER A 156 -7.70 1.17 -17.22
N VAL A 157 -7.94 0.52 -16.08
CA VAL A 157 -7.06 -0.51 -15.55
C VAL A 157 -7.88 -1.64 -14.94
N LEU A 158 -7.42 -2.87 -15.12
CA LEU A 158 -7.91 -4.04 -14.40
C LEU A 158 -7.09 -4.21 -13.11
N ILE A 159 -7.74 -4.07 -11.98
CA ILE A 159 -7.17 -4.44 -10.67
C ILE A 159 -7.50 -5.91 -10.42
N HIS A 160 -6.48 -6.73 -10.20
CA HIS A 160 -6.65 -8.15 -10.00
C HIS A 160 -5.98 -8.60 -8.68
N GLN A 161 -6.79 -8.89 -7.70
CA GLN A 161 -6.35 -9.38 -6.40
C GLN A 161 -6.28 -10.91 -6.43
N LYS A 162 -5.07 -11.47 -6.34
CA LYS A 162 -4.80 -12.91 -6.45
C LYS A 162 -4.59 -13.58 -5.11
N MET A 163 -4.05 -12.86 -4.13
CA MET A 163 -3.55 -13.44 -2.89
C MET A 163 -4.60 -13.53 -1.77
N PHE A 164 -5.66 -12.71 -1.83
CA PHE A 164 -6.69 -12.69 -0.80
C PHE A 164 -8.07 -12.67 -1.41
N GLU A 165 -9.03 -13.25 -0.71
CA GLU A 165 -10.44 -13.18 -1.10
C GLU A 165 -11.09 -11.92 -0.53
N SER A 166 -12.08 -11.42 -1.27
CA SER A 166 -13.07 -10.45 -0.76
C SER A 166 -12.55 -9.06 -0.36
N ARG A 167 -11.32 -8.67 -0.69
CA ARG A 167 -10.80 -7.33 -0.35
C ARG A 167 -11.32 -6.20 -1.24
N LEU A 168 -12.07 -6.51 -2.30
CA LEU A 168 -12.65 -5.51 -3.20
C LEU A 168 -14.06 -5.05 -2.78
N PHE A 169 -14.62 -5.53 -1.69
CA PHE A 169 -15.97 -5.13 -1.25
C PHE A 169 -16.12 -3.66 -0.90
N PHE A 170 -15.03 -2.96 -0.55
CA PHE A 170 -15.09 -1.52 -0.29
C PHE A 170 -15.36 -0.68 -1.55
N VAL A 171 -15.27 -1.29 -2.74
CA VAL A 171 -15.52 -0.66 -4.04
C VAL A 171 -16.91 -0.05 -4.13
N ASP A 172 -17.92 -0.67 -3.50
CA ASP A 172 -19.28 -0.13 -3.44
C ASP A 172 -19.29 1.31 -2.89
N LYS A 173 -18.46 1.60 -1.88
CA LYS A 173 -18.35 2.94 -1.30
C LYS A 173 -17.74 3.94 -2.28
N LEU A 174 -16.80 3.52 -3.10
CA LEU A 174 -16.24 4.37 -4.15
C LEU A 174 -17.24 4.64 -5.26
N ILE A 175 -18.07 3.65 -5.63
CA ILE A 175 -19.16 3.82 -6.59
C ILE A 175 -20.20 4.80 -6.03
N ASP A 176 -20.56 4.70 -4.76
CA ASP A 176 -21.44 5.66 -4.07
C ASP A 176 -20.86 7.10 -4.10
N MET A 177 -19.54 7.23 -4.02
CA MET A 177 -18.82 8.50 -4.16
C MET A 177 -18.77 9.00 -5.62
N GLY A 178 -19.17 8.19 -6.60
CA GLY A 178 -19.22 8.54 -8.03
C GLY A 178 -18.10 7.95 -8.87
N ALA A 179 -17.28 7.05 -8.34
CA ALA A 179 -16.26 6.37 -9.14
C ALA A 179 -16.90 5.42 -10.18
N GLN A 180 -16.28 5.32 -11.35
CA GLN A 180 -16.68 4.38 -12.40
C GLN A 180 -15.89 3.09 -12.26
N ILE A 181 -16.49 2.09 -11.63
CA ILE A 181 -15.86 0.80 -11.38
C ILE A 181 -16.83 -0.31 -11.76
N ILE A 182 -16.33 -1.31 -12.49
CA ILE A 182 -17.05 -2.53 -12.79
C ILE A 182 -16.41 -3.65 -11.97
N LEU A 183 -17.13 -4.14 -10.97
CA LEU A 183 -16.73 -5.31 -10.21
C LEU A 183 -17.04 -6.55 -11.03
N CYS A 184 -16.01 -7.21 -11.58
CA CYS A 184 -16.17 -8.38 -12.44
C CYS A 184 -16.47 -9.64 -11.61
N ASP A 185 -15.79 -9.78 -10.49
CA ASP A 185 -15.92 -10.87 -9.52
C ASP A 185 -15.24 -10.45 -8.18
N PRO A 186 -15.20 -11.30 -7.14
CA PRO A 186 -14.57 -10.97 -5.86
C PRO A 186 -13.10 -10.59 -5.93
N HIS A 187 -12.43 -10.91 -7.04
CA HIS A 187 -10.99 -10.72 -7.21
C HIS A 187 -10.62 -9.66 -8.26
N ARG A 188 -11.55 -9.26 -9.13
CA ARG A 188 -11.24 -8.40 -10.27
C ARG A 188 -12.21 -7.23 -10.38
N ALA A 189 -11.66 -6.05 -10.55
CA ALA A 189 -12.41 -4.83 -10.81
C ALA A 189 -11.76 -4.03 -11.95
N VAL A 190 -12.55 -3.61 -12.92
CA VAL A 190 -12.12 -2.64 -13.94
C VAL A 190 -12.45 -1.25 -13.43
N VAL A 191 -11.42 -0.41 -13.34
CA VAL A 191 -11.56 1.00 -12.97
C VAL A 191 -11.46 1.83 -14.24
N ILE A 192 -12.44 2.72 -14.45
CA ILE A 192 -12.46 3.69 -15.54
C ILE A 192 -12.20 5.05 -14.90
N GLY A 193 -11.03 5.60 -15.15
CA GLY A 193 -10.61 6.84 -14.51
C GLY A 193 -11.27 8.08 -15.10
N HIS A 194 -11.54 9.05 -14.25
CA HIS A 194 -12.23 10.30 -14.61
C HIS A 194 -11.30 11.39 -15.17
N ASN A 195 -9.99 11.15 -15.23
CA ASN A 195 -9.00 12.16 -15.64
C ASN A 195 -9.13 13.48 -14.85
N HIS A 196 -9.46 13.39 -13.57
CA HIS A 196 -9.81 14.53 -12.72
C HIS A 196 -10.94 15.44 -13.27
N GLY A 197 -11.68 14.99 -14.28
CA GLY A 197 -12.80 15.73 -14.87
C GLY A 197 -14.05 15.74 -13.98
N PHE A 198 -14.22 14.69 -13.18
CA PHE A 198 -15.30 14.58 -12.19
C PHE A 198 -14.69 14.23 -10.85
N LYS A 199 -14.98 15.03 -9.85
CA LYS A 199 -14.54 14.78 -8.49
C LYS A 199 -15.43 13.75 -7.80
N LEU A 200 -14.84 12.96 -6.93
CA LEU A 200 -15.61 12.15 -6.01
C LEU A 200 -16.43 13.04 -5.08
N ARG A 201 -17.54 12.53 -4.58
CA ARG A 201 -18.45 13.23 -3.66
C ARG A 201 -18.23 12.76 -2.24
N GLY A 202 -18.33 13.68 -1.29
CA GLY A 202 -18.33 13.36 0.13
C GLY A 202 -19.44 12.38 0.49
N ALA A 203 -19.12 11.40 1.34
CA ALA A 203 -20.03 10.31 1.70
C ALA A 203 -19.84 9.87 3.15
N ARG A 204 -20.83 9.08 3.66
CA ARG A 204 -20.67 8.33 4.91
C ARG A 204 -20.06 6.97 4.59
N LEU A 205 -18.88 6.74 5.14
CA LEU A 205 -18.05 5.58 4.87
C LEU A 205 -17.84 4.78 6.17
N THR A 206 -17.54 3.51 6.04
CA THR A 206 -17.13 2.66 7.15
C THR A 206 -15.86 1.92 6.76
N SER A 207 -14.82 2.02 7.56
CA SER A 207 -13.58 1.29 7.34
C SER A 207 -13.79 -0.20 7.65
N PRO A 208 -13.74 -1.10 6.65
CA PRO A 208 -13.91 -2.53 6.91
C PRO A 208 -12.65 -3.17 7.48
N ASP A 209 -11.49 -2.65 7.09
CA ASP A 209 -10.17 -3.08 7.51
C ASP A 209 -9.15 -1.94 7.35
N ILE A 210 -7.91 -2.18 7.75
CA ILE A 210 -6.82 -1.19 7.71
C ILE A 210 -6.52 -0.69 6.28
N ARG A 211 -6.55 -1.58 5.26
CA ARG A 211 -6.13 -1.28 3.89
C ARG A 211 -7.22 -0.58 3.08
N ALA A 212 -8.43 -1.07 3.17
CA ALA A 212 -9.59 -0.39 2.60
C ALA A 212 -9.84 0.95 3.33
N GLY A 213 -9.64 1.00 4.65
CA GLY A 213 -9.79 2.22 5.44
C GLY A 213 -8.90 3.36 4.97
N ILE A 214 -7.60 3.13 4.78
CA ILE A 214 -6.70 4.17 4.27
C ILE A 214 -7.05 4.56 2.83
N ALA A 215 -7.45 3.62 1.99
CA ALA A 215 -7.89 3.90 0.62
C ALA A 215 -9.14 4.80 0.60
N LEU A 216 -10.12 4.52 1.47
CA LEU A 216 -11.31 5.37 1.65
C LEU A 216 -10.96 6.75 2.21
N LEU A 217 -9.98 6.87 3.10
CA LEU A 217 -9.49 8.16 3.57
C LEU A 217 -8.87 8.97 2.42
N ILE A 218 -8.05 8.36 1.59
CA ILE A 218 -7.46 9.00 0.39
C ILE A 218 -8.56 9.47 -0.56
N ALA A 219 -9.57 8.64 -0.83
CA ALA A 219 -10.72 9.01 -1.65
C ALA A 219 -11.49 10.19 -1.04
N ALA A 220 -11.75 10.16 0.27
CA ALA A 220 -12.45 11.22 1.00
C ALA A 220 -11.70 12.56 0.98
N MET A 221 -10.37 12.55 1.08
CA MET A 221 -9.53 13.75 1.01
C MET A 221 -9.55 14.41 -0.37
N SER A 222 -9.79 13.65 -1.43
CA SER A 222 -9.89 14.16 -2.81
C SER A 222 -11.31 14.54 -3.22
N ALA A 223 -12.32 14.21 -2.40
CA ALA A 223 -13.73 14.39 -2.71
C ALA A 223 -14.20 15.82 -2.44
N GLU A 224 -15.25 16.25 -3.15
CA GLU A 224 -15.98 17.47 -2.84
C GLU A 224 -16.97 17.25 -1.71
N GLY A 225 -17.05 18.21 -0.79
CA GLY A 225 -17.93 18.16 0.37
C GLY A 225 -17.26 17.50 1.57
N THR A 226 -18.07 16.99 2.50
CA THR A 226 -17.60 16.39 3.75
C THR A 226 -17.84 14.89 3.72
N SER A 227 -16.83 14.11 4.07
CA SER A 227 -16.95 12.68 4.32
C SER A 227 -16.86 12.39 5.81
N THR A 228 -17.60 11.39 6.26
CA THR A 228 -17.46 10.83 7.61
C THR A 228 -17.05 9.39 7.50
N ILE A 229 -15.99 9.01 8.18
CA ILE A 229 -15.47 7.62 8.18
C ILE A 229 -15.64 7.05 9.59
N SER A 230 -16.44 6.00 9.71
CA SER A 230 -16.63 5.24 10.94
C SER A 230 -15.65 4.07 11.02
N ASN A 231 -15.52 3.46 12.21
CA ASN A 231 -14.65 2.30 12.47
C ASN A 231 -13.16 2.61 12.18
N ILE A 232 -12.74 3.83 12.56
CA ILE A 232 -11.39 4.36 12.25
C ILE A 232 -10.28 3.67 13.03
N GLU A 233 -10.58 2.99 14.10
CA GLU A 233 -9.67 2.15 14.86
C GLU A 233 -8.99 1.08 13.98
N GLN A 234 -9.61 0.71 12.86
CA GLN A 234 -8.97 -0.16 11.87
C GLN A 234 -7.81 0.54 11.18
N ILE A 235 -7.92 1.84 10.90
CA ILE A 235 -6.84 2.65 10.31
C ILE A 235 -5.73 2.86 11.33
N ASP A 236 -6.07 3.15 12.58
CA ASP A 236 -5.13 3.39 13.69
C ASP A 236 -4.16 2.23 13.91
N ARG A 237 -4.55 1.01 13.55
CA ARG A 237 -3.70 -0.19 13.68
C ARG A 237 -2.42 -0.13 12.83
N GLY A 238 -2.38 0.67 11.78
CA GLY A 238 -1.22 0.76 10.90
C GLY A 238 -0.77 2.19 10.58
N TYR A 239 -1.52 3.20 10.99
CA TYR A 239 -1.23 4.60 10.70
C TYR A 239 -1.31 5.43 11.97
N GLN A 240 -0.19 5.56 12.66
CA GLN A 240 -0.12 6.30 13.92
C GLN A 240 -0.48 7.77 13.74
N ASN A 241 -1.48 8.27 14.50
CA ASN A 241 -1.90 9.68 14.53
C ASN A 241 -2.07 10.27 13.12
N ILE A 242 -2.73 9.52 12.24
CA ILE A 242 -2.82 9.88 10.82
C ILE A 242 -3.47 11.25 10.60
N GLU A 243 -4.53 11.58 11.33
CA GLU A 243 -5.21 12.86 11.24
C GLU A 243 -4.33 14.03 11.66
N GLY A 244 -3.57 13.89 12.74
CA GLY A 244 -2.64 14.91 13.20
C GLY A 244 -1.52 15.17 12.19
N ARG A 245 -0.95 14.11 11.64
CA ARG A 245 0.12 14.18 10.62
C ARG A 245 -0.37 14.80 9.33
N LEU A 246 -1.55 14.42 8.86
CA LEU A 246 -2.15 14.97 7.64
C LEU A 246 -2.57 16.44 7.83
N ASN A 247 -3.14 16.80 8.98
CA ASN A 247 -3.48 18.17 9.30
C ASN A 247 -2.24 19.08 9.34
N ALA A 248 -1.11 18.56 9.81
CA ALA A 248 0.15 19.29 9.83
C ALA A 248 0.67 19.67 8.43
N ILE A 249 0.24 18.96 7.38
CA ILE A 249 0.57 19.24 5.98
C ILE A 249 -0.60 19.82 5.19
N GLY A 250 -1.68 20.26 5.86
CA GLY A 250 -2.76 21.03 5.25
C GLY A 250 -4.10 20.32 5.06
N ALA A 251 -4.26 19.08 5.51
CA ALA A 251 -5.56 18.43 5.53
C ALA A 251 -6.52 19.08 6.54
N ARG A 252 -7.81 18.72 6.46
CA ARG A 252 -8.86 19.20 7.37
C ARG A 252 -9.63 18.00 7.91
N ILE A 253 -9.03 17.30 8.84
CA ILE A 253 -9.59 16.09 9.43
C ILE A 253 -9.89 16.35 10.89
N THR A 254 -11.09 16.01 11.34
CA THR A 254 -11.52 16.12 12.73
C THR A 254 -11.98 14.75 13.22
N ARG A 255 -11.46 14.30 14.33
CA ARG A 255 -11.91 13.09 15.02
C ARG A 255 -13.10 13.46 15.93
N ILE A 256 -14.21 12.75 15.80
CA ILE A 256 -15.47 12.96 16.53
C ILE A 256 -15.86 11.71 17.32
#